data_b0bcd255faf0524ae5ae6ff168d5404a
#
_entry.id   b0bcd255faf0524ae5ae6ff168d5404a
#
_cell.length_a   1.000
_cell.length_b   1.000
_cell.length_c   1.000
_cell.angle_alpha   90.00
_cell.angle_beta   90.00
_cell.angle_gamma   90.00
#
_symmetry.space_group_name_H-M   'P 1'
#
loop_
_entity.id
_entity.type
_entity.pdbx_description
1 polymer ?
#
loop_
_entity_poly.entity_id
_entity_poly.type
_entity_poly.pdbx_seq_one_letter_code
_entity_poly.pdbx_strand_id
1 'polypeptide(L)'
;TVIGSAYDVSGFFILREQRKKVWKKEEPSASTRYLIRESTKREEKTMEKRLFTSESVTEGHPDKMCDAISDAILDACMAEDPMSRVACETASCTGFVLVTGEITTKAKLDIPAIVRNTVNEIGYDHAETGFDGHTCAVMVALDQQSPDIAMGVDKALEAKENKMTDEEIEAIGAGDQGMMFGYATNETPEYMPYPISLAHKLALQLTKVRKDGTLKYLRPDGKSQVSVEYDEVGKPKRLEAVVLSTQHDEDVTQEQIHE
;
A
#
# COMPACT_ATOMS: atom_id res chain seq x y z
N THR A 1 -11.64 -6.15 -9.09
CA THR A 1 -11.58 -7.53 -8.53
C THR A 1 -10.46 -8.25 -9.28
N VAL A 2 -9.27 -8.26 -8.70
CA VAL A 2 -8.10 -8.92 -9.26
C VAL A 2 -8.29 -10.43 -9.09
N ILE A 3 -8.33 -11.18 -10.18
CA ILE A 3 -8.22 -12.63 -10.14
C ILE A 3 -6.72 -12.93 -10.14
N GLY A 4 -6.16 -13.11 -8.95
CA GLY A 4 -4.77 -13.51 -8.80
C GLY A 4 -4.56 -14.94 -9.27
N SER A 5 -3.59 -15.16 -10.15
CA SER A 5 -3.02 -16.48 -10.37
C SER A 5 -2.30 -16.89 -9.09
N ALA A 6 -2.50 -18.13 -8.66
CA ALA A 6 -1.89 -18.68 -7.47
C ALA A 6 -0.36 -18.69 -7.63
N TYR A 7 0.31 -17.76 -6.97
CA TYR A 7 1.73 -17.88 -6.69
C TYR A 7 1.87 -18.70 -5.42
N ASP A 8 2.80 -19.65 -5.44
CA ASP A 8 3.18 -20.40 -4.25
C ASP A 8 3.87 -19.44 -3.27
N VAL A 9 3.08 -18.94 -2.31
CA VAL A 9 3.54 -18.00 -1.27
C VAL A 9 3.96 -18.83 -0.06
N SER A 10 5.02 -19.62 -0.19
CA SER A 10 5.53 -20.47 0.89
C SER A 10 6.40 -19.74 1.92
N GLY A 11 6.40 -18.40 1.93
CA GLY A 11 7.23 -17.60 2.82
C GLY A 11 6.47 -16.68 3.78
N PHE A 12 5.60 -17.23 4.67
CA PHE A 12 5.01 -16.43 5.74
C PHE A 12 5.87 -16.45 7.01
N PHE A 13 6.31 -15.28 7.46
CA PHE A 13 7.01 -15.11 8.73
C PHE A 13 6.12 -14.44 9.76
N ILE A 14 5.86 -15.15 10.87
CA ILE A 14 5.24 -14.59 12.06
C ILE A 14 6.27 -14.54 13.17
N LEU A 15 6.85 -13.38 13.45
CA LEU A 15 7.65 -13.16 14.65
C LEU A 15 6.70 -13.03 15.85
N ARG A 16 6.42 -14.17 16.50
CA ARG A 16 5.67 -14.22 17.74
C ARG A 16 6.65 -14.45 18.89
N GLU A 17 6.77 -13.50 19.78
CA GLU A 17 7.57 -13.66 21.00
C GLU A 17 6.98 -14.77 21.88
N GLN A 18 7.55 -15.97 21.79
CA GLN A 18 7.17 -17.09 22.66
C GLN A 18 7.85 -16.95 24.01
N ARG A 19 7.14 -16.44 25.01
CA ARG A 19 7.54 -16.64 26.39
C ARG A 19 7.19 -18.07 26.82
N LYS A 20 8.18 -18.96 26.79
CA LYS A 20 8.09 -20.25 27.48
C LYS A 20 8.17 -20.05 28.99
N LYS A 21 7.02 -20.03 29.67
CA LYS A 21 6.96 -20.23 31.12
C LYS A 21 6.90 -21.73 31.39
N VAL A 22 7.98 -22.28 31.90
CA VAL A 22 8.02 -23.61 32.50
C VAL A 22 7.50 -23.48 33.92
N TRP A 23 6.28 -23.97 34.16
CA TRP A 23 5.74 -24.13 35.50
C TRP A 23 5.80 -25.60 35.88
N LYS A 24 6.59 -25.95 36.93
CA LYS A 24 6.41 -27.24 37.65
C LYS A 24 5.14 -27.11 38.49
N LYS A 25 4.18 -28.02 38.24
CA LYS A 25 2.96 -28.14 39.04
C LYS A 25 3.26 -28.98 40.29
N GLU A 26 3.21 -28.35 41.46
CA GLU A 26 2.85 -29.06 42.71
C GLU A 26 1.35 -28.85 42.93
N GLU A 27 0.63 -29.96 43.17
CA GLU A 27 -0.81 -29.91 43.39
C GLU A 27 -1.12 -29.44 44.83
N PRO A 28 -1.96 -28.42 45.06
CA PRO A 28 -2.32 -27.96 46.39
C PRO A 28 -3.36 -28.89 47.04
N SER A 29 -3.27 -29.03 48.35
CA SER A 29 -4.19 -29.84 49.18
C SER A 29 -5.66 -29.36 49.10
N ALA A 30 -6.62 -30.24 49.42
CA ALA A 30 -8.03 -29.97 49.26
C ALA A 30 -8.58 -28.77 50.06
N SER A 31 -7.96 -28.42 51.20
CA SER A 31 -8.30 -27.23 52.01
C SER A 31 -7.81 -25.89 51.35
N THR A 32 -6.71 -25.93 50.62
CA THR A 32 -6.19 -24.77 49.88
C THR A 32 -7.05 -24.48 48.65
N ARG A 33 -7.71 -25.49 48.08
CA ARG A 33 -8.60 -25.30 46.93
C ARG A 33 -9.90 -24.55 47.29
N TYR A 34 -10.36 -24.60 48.54
CA TYR A 34 -11.57 -23.88 48.95
C TYR A 34 -11.33 -22.39 49.16
N LEU A 35 -10.20 -22.03 49.76
CA LEU A 35 -9.81 -20.63 49.98
C LEU A 35 -9.40 -19.90 48.71
N ILE A 36 -8.83 -20.61 47.71
CA ILE A 36 -8.51 -20.08 46.41
C ILE A 36 -9.79 -19.80 45.58
N ARG A 37 -10.88 -20.52 45.82
CA ARG A 37 -12.12 -20.35 45.07
C ARG A 37 -12.94 -19.14 45.48
N GLU A 38 -12.75 -18.59 46.69
CA GLU A 38 -13.42 -17.36 47.14
C GLU A 38 -12.59 -16.09 46.90
N SER A 39 -11.27 -16.20 46.81
CA SER A 39 -10.40 -15.01 46.57
C SER A 39 -10.18 -14.70 45.07
N THR A 40 -10.55 -15.60 44.15
CA THR A 40 -10.38 -15.42 42.71
C THR A 40 -11.64 -15.00 41.96
N LYS A 41 -12.68 -14.55 42.66
CA LYS A 41 -13.73 -13.70 42.08
C LYS A 41 -13.35 -12.20 42.07
N ARG A 42 -12.10 -11.85 42.00
CA ARG A 42 -11.72 -10.66 41.27
C ARG A 42 -11.87 -11.05 39.81
N GLU A 43 -12.94 -10.60 39.21
CA GLU A 43 -13.01 -10.46 37.75
C GLU A 43 -11.69 -9.89 37.30
N GLU A 44 -10.79 -10.72 36.79
CA GLU A 44 -9.84 -10.25 35.81
C GLU A 44 -10.72 -9.72 34.68
N LYS A 45 -11.02 -8.42 34.75
CA LYS A 45 -11.50 -7.66 33.62
C LYS A 45 -10.41 -7.88 32.62
N THR A 46 -10.59 -8.86 31.75
CA THR A 46 -9.72 -9.06 30.58
C THR A 46 -9.83 -7.75 29.83
N MET A 47 -8.87 -6.86 30.06
CA MET A 47 -8.80 -5.62 29.30
C MET A 47 -8.74 -6.04 27.84
N GLU A 48 -9.77 -5.69 27.10
CA GLU A 48 -9.80 -5.94 25.66
C GLU A 48 -8.59 -5.27 25.06
N LYS A 49 -7.72 -6.07 24.44
CA LYS A 49 -6.56 -5.53 23.73
C LYS A 49 -7.07 -4.71 22.55
N ARG A 50 -6.72 -3.43 22.51
CA ARG A 50 -7.00 -2.57 21.38
C ARG A 50 -5.86 -2.75 20.37
N LEU A 51 -6.09 -3.58 19.37
CA LEU A 51 -5.13 -3.81 18.28
C LEU A 51 -5.53 -3.00 17.05
N PHE A 52 -4.54 -2.38 16.42
CA PHE A 52 -4.68 -1.78 15.11
C PHE A 52 -3.60 -2.33 14.18
N THR A 53 -4.00 -2.74 12.98
CA THR A 53 -3.12 -3.36 11.99
C THR A 53 -3.12 -2.54 10.71
N SER A 54 -1.94 -2.32 10.16
CA SER A 54 -1.76 -1.70 8.84
C SER A 54 -0.84 -2.54 7.98
N GLU A 55 -1.08 -2.47 6.69
CA GLU A 55 -0.26 -3.12 5.66
C GLU A 55 0.35 -2.09 4.71
N SER A 56 1.49 -2.43 4.14
CA SER A 56 2.11 -1.70 3.04
C SER A 56 2.74 -2.68 2.06
N VAL A 57 2.89 -2.25 0.82
CA VAL A 57 3.43 -3.07 -0.26
C VAL A 57 4.64 -2.38 -0.89
N THR A 58 5.52 -3.19 -1.47
CA THR A 58 6.66 -2.69 -2.25
C THR A 58 6.21 -2.20 -3.63
N GLU A 59 7.09 -1.53 -4.35
CA GLU A 59 6.81 -0.97 -5.67
C GLU A 59 6.38 -1.99 -6.72
N GLY A 60 6.81 -3.27 -6.58
CA GLY A 60 6.46 -4.35 -7.49
C GLY A 60 5.13 -5.05 -7.19
N HIS A 61 4.43 -4.66 -6.13
CA HIS A 61 3.07 -5.16 -5.90
C HIS A 61 2.14 -4.67 -7.02
N PRO A 62 1.26 -5.52 -7.58
CA PRO A 62 0.40 -5.14 -8.72
C PRO A 62 -0.36 -3.84 -8.54
N ASP A 63 -0.95 -3.59 -7.38
CA ASP A 63 -1.70 -2.37 -7.11
C ASP A 63 -0.79 -1.14 -7.17
N LYS A 64 0.38 -1.18 -6.52
CA LYS A 64 1.32 -0.06 -6.52
C LYS A 64 1.97 0.15 -7.89
N MET A 65 2.23 -0.91 -8.63
CA MET A 65 2.71 -0.83 -10.01
C MET A 65 1.66 -0.15 -10.91
N CYS A 66 0.39 -0.49 -10.76
CA CYS A 66 -0.69 0.15 -11.51
C CYS A 66 -0.81 1.63 -11.18
N ASP A 67 -0.74 2.00 -9.89
CA ASP A 67 -0.72 3.40 -9.45
C ASP A 67 0.49 4.15 -10.05
N ALA A 68 1.69 3.55 -9.98
CA ALA A 68 2.91 4.16 -10.55
C ALA A 68 2.80 4.38 -12.07
N ILE A 69 2.16 3.47 -12.80
CA ILE A 69 1.92 3.64 -14.23
C ILE A 69 0.92 4.78 -14.49
N SER A 70 -0.17 4.84 -13.74
CA SER A 70 -1.17 5.91 -13.87
C SER A 70 -0.56 7.27 -13.54
N ASP A 71 0.27 7.35 -12.50
CA ASP A 71 1.01 8.57 -12.11
C ASP A 71 2.02 8.97 -13.17
N ALA A 72 2.77 8.03 -13.75
CA ALA A 72 3.73 8.32 -14.81
C ALA A 72 3.06 8.88 -16.08
N ILE A 73 1.84 8.43 -16.40
CA ILE A 73 1.05 8.97 -17.51
C ILE A 73 0.54 10.38 -17.15
N LEU A 74 0.08 10.61 -15.93
CA LEU A 74 -0.31 11.93 -15.43
C LEU A 74 0.86 12.90 -15.52
N ASP A 75 2.02 12.53 -15.01
CA ASP A 75 3.24 13.34 -15.02
C ASP A 75 3.64 13.72 -16.45
N ALA A 76 3.60 12.76 -17.38
CA ALA A 76 3.90 13.01 -18.79
C ALA A 76 2.89 13.96 -19.44
N CYS A 77 1.60 13.85 -19.13
CA CYS A 77 0.58 14.81 -19.58
C CYS A 77 0.88 16.21 -19.05
N MET A 78 1.10 16.35 -17.75
CA MET A 78 1.30 17.63 -17.08
C MET A 78 2.60 18.32 -17.49
N ALA A 79 3.62 17.55 -17.84
CA ALA A 79 4.90 18.08 -18.32
C ALA A 79 4.79 18.81 -19.67
N GLU A 80 3.92 18.35 -20.58
CA GLU A 80 3.71 18.93 -21.89
C GLU A 80 2.51 19.91 -21.95
N ASP A 81 1.45 19.60 -21.18
CA ASP A 81 0.23 20.40 -21.11
C ASP A 81 -0.25 20.50 -19.66
N PRO A 82 0.13 21.57 -18.93
CA PRO A 82 -0.30 21.79 -17.54
C PRO A 82 -1.81 21.90 -17.33
N MET A 83 -2.57 22.08 -18.42
CA MET A 83 -4.05 22.15 -18.38
C MET A 83 -4.72 20.81 -18.67
N SER A 84 -3.95 19.73 -18.76
CA SER A 84 -4.50 18.38 -18.97
C SER A 84 -5.52 17.98 -17.91
N ARG A 85 -6.55 17.26 -18.33
CA ARG A 85 -7.49 16.55 -17.47
C ARG A 85 -7.22 15.05 -17.61
N VAL A 86 -6.81 14.41 -16.54
CA VAL A 86 -6.31 13.04 -16.57
C VAL A 86 -7.04 12.21 -15.54
N ALA A 87 -7.90 11.32 -16.00
CA ALA A 87 -8.52 10.25 -15.22
C ALA A 87 -8.02 8.91 -15.82
N CYS A 88 -6.85 8.49 -15.38
CA CYS A 88 -6.15 7.33 -15.94
C CYS A 88 -6.12 6.20 -14.93
N GLU A 89 -6.70 5.06 -15.31
CA GLU A 89 -6.75 3.84 -14.53
C GLU A 89 -5.92 2.75 -15.19
N THR A 90 -5.21 1.98 -14.37
CA THR A 90 -4.38 0.88 -14.84
C THR A 90 -4.78 -0.41 -14.17
N ALA A 91 -4.80 -1.50 -14.93
CA ALA A 91 -4.95 -2.85 -14.41
C ALA A 91 -3.86 -3.75 -14.99
N SER A 92 -3.36 -4.68 -14.18
CA SER A 92 -2.32 -5.61 -14.60
C SER A 92 -2.60 -7.04 -14.21
N CYS A 93 -2.08 -7.96 -14.99
CA CYS A 93 -1.92 -9.36 -14.64
C CYS A 93 -0.63 -9.88 -15.30
N THR A 94 -0.26 -11.14 -15.05
CA THR A 94 0.98 -11.70 -15.61
C THR A 94 1.08 -11.46 -17.12
N GLY A 95 2.11 -10.72 -17.53
CA GLY A 95 2.41 -10.44 -18.94
C GLY A 95 1.49 -9.43 -19.64
N PHE A 96 0.62 -8.73 -18.91
CA PHE A 96 -0.34 -7.81 -19.50
C PHE A 96 -0.61 -6.58 -18.64
N VAL A 97 -0.68 -5.40 -19.28
CA VAL A 97 -1.11 -4.12 -18.69
C VAL A 97 -2.23 -3.54 -19.55
N LEU A 98 -3.32 -3.16 -18.92
CA LEU A 98 -4.41 -2.40 -19.50
C LEU A 98 -4.39 -0.99 -18.91
N VAL A 99 -4.31 0.02 -19.78
CA VAL A 99 -4.51 1.44 -19.44
C VAL A 99 -5.86 1.87 -20.00
N THR A 100 -6.72 2.40 -19.13
CA THR A 100 -8.08 2.81 -19.48
C THR A 100 -8.43 4.13 -18.79
N GLY A 101 -9.50 4.76 -19.21
CA GLY A 101 -9.97 6.00 -18.60
C GLY A 101 -10.25 7.11 -19.59
N GLU A 102 -10.22 8.35 -19.10
CA GLU A 102 -10.54 9.53 -19.89
C GLU A 102 -9.44 10.58 -19.73
N ILE A 103 -8.84 11.00 -20.83
CA ILE A 103 -7.76 12.02 -20.86
C ILE A 103 -8.09 13.09 -21.89
N THR A 104 -8.11 14.36 -21.44
CA THR A 104 -8.18 15.51 -22.32
C THR A 104 -6.86 16.27 -22.21
N THR A 105 -6.02 16.20 -23.25
CA THR A 105 -4.69 16.82 -23.28
C THR A 105 -4.29 17.22 -24.70
N LYS A 106 -3.35 18.15 -24.81
CA LYS A 106 -2.63 18.49 -26.06
C LYS A 106 -1.30 17.74 -26.17
N ALA A 107 -0.87 17.08 -25.09
CA ALA A 107 0.36 16.29 -25.07
C ALA A 107 0.30 15.13 -26.08
N LYS A 108 1.45 14.77 -26.64
CA LYS A 108 1.60 13.66 -27.58
C LYS A 108 2.43 12.56 -26.92
N LEU A 109 1.76 11.62 -26.28
CA LEU A 109 2.38 10.62 -25.43
C LEU A 109 2.49 9.26 -26.13
N ASP A 110 3.62 8.60 -25.94
CA ASP A 110 3.78 7.16 -26.20
C ASP A 110 3.45 6.38 -24.91
N ILE A 111 2.15 6.13 -24.69
CA ILE A 111 1.67 5.43 -23.50
C ILE A 111 2.35 4.06 -23.34
N PRO A 112 2.45 3.19 -24.37
CA PRO A 112 3.19 1.95 -24.23
C PRO A 112 4.64 2.09 -23.78
N ALA A 113 5.35 3.12 -24.23
CA ALA A 113 6.71 3.37 -23.79
C ALA A 113 6.78 3.80 -22.33
N ILE A 114 5.86 4.67 -21.88
CA ILE A 114 5.75 5.09 -20.47
C ILE A 114 5.50 3.86 -19.58
N VAL A 115 4.52 3.02 -19.91
CA VAL A 115 4.22 1.79 -19.17
C VAL A 115 5.46 0.90 -19.04
N ARG A 116 6.15 0.61 -20.15
CA ARG A 116 7.32 -0.25 -20.17
C ARG A 116 8.47 0.29 -19.32
N ASN A 117 8.72 1.60 -19.40
CA ASN A 117 9.76 2.26 -18.63
C ASN A 117 9.46 2.14 -17.13
N THR A 118 8.24 2.45 -16.71
CA THR A 118 7.83 2.34 -15.30
C THR A 118 7.99 0.92 -14.79
N VAL A 119 7.54 -0.09 -15.54
CA VAL A 119 7.66 -1.51 -15.16
C VAL A 119 9.13 -1.93 -15.04
N ASN A 120 9.98 -1.51 -15.98
CA ASN A 120 11.43 -1.82 -15.95
C ASN A 120 12.13 -1.12 -14.77
N GLU A 121 11.79 0.15 -14.47
CA GLU A 121 12.35 0.90 -13.32
C GLU A 121 12.01 0.26 -11.98
N ILE A 122 10.85 -0.37 -11.84
CA ILE A 122 10.46 -1.16 -10.68
C ILE A 122 11.38 -2.39 -10.54
N GLY A 123 11.88 -2.94 -11.66
CA GLY A 123 12.77 -4.10 -11.67
C GLY A 123 12.13 -5.35 -12.27
N TYR A 124 11.04 -5.20 -13.01
CA TYR A 124 10.47 -6.24 -13.86
C TYR A 124 11.01 -6.10 -15.28
N ASP A 125 12.29 -6.36 -15.44
CA ASP A 125 13.08 -6.14 -16.67
C ASP A 125 13.50 -7.44 -17.37
N HIS A 126 13.06 -8.61 -16.86
CA HIS A 126 13.31 -9.91 -17.46
C HIS A 126 12.27 -10.96 -17.01
N ALA A 127 12.04 -11.96 -17.85
CA ALA A 127 10.96 -12.93 -17.68
C ALA A 127 11.03 -13.76 -16.36
N GLU A 128 12.24 -13.98 -15.82
CA GLU A 128 12.45 -14.74 -14.60
C GLU A 128 11.87 -14.05 -13.34
N THR A 129 11.63 -12.74 -13.38
CA THR A 129 10.97 -12.01 -12.29
C THR A 129 9.46 -12.23 -12.23
N GLY A 130 8.88 -12.99 -13.19
CA GLY A 130 7.45 -13.27 -13.27
C GLY A 130 6.64 -12.22 -14.02
N PHE A 131 7.26 -11.09 -14.37
CA PHE A 131 6.73 -10.03 -15.23
C PHE A 131 7.90 -9.39 -15.99
N ASP A 132 7.68 -8.88 -17.21
CA ASP A 132 8.74 -8.32 -18.02
C ASP A 132 8.22 -7.11 -18.82
N GLY A 133 8.71 -5.92 -18.48
CA GLY A 133 8.32 -4.68 -19.13
C GLY A 133 8.70 -4.60 -20.62
N HIS A 134 9.72 -5.37 -21.05
CA HIS A 134 10.11 -5.40 -22.47
C HIS A 134 9.13 -6.19 -23.32
N THR A 135 8.52 -7.24 -22.78
CA THR A 135 7.72 -8.22 -23.53
C THR A 135 6.25 -8.25 -23.17
N CYS A 136 5.83 -7.65 -22.05
CA CYS A 136 4.41 -7.62 -21.66
C CYS A 136 3.54 -6.99 -22.75
N ALA A 137 2.31 -7.47 -22.88
CA ALA A 137 1.30 -6.82 -23.70
C ALA A 137 0.82 -5.53 -23.02
N VAL A 138 0.74 -4.44 -23.77
CA VAL A 138 0.17 -3.17 -23.30
C VAL A 138 -1.04 -2.85 -24.17
N MET A 139 -2.21 -2.78 -23.55
CA MET A 139 -3.45 -2.35 -24.21
C MET A 139 -3.84 -0.97 -23.69
N VAL A 140 -4.20 -0.08 -24.61
CA VAL A 140 -4.62 1.29 -24.28
C VAL A 140 -6.04 1.50 -24.79
N ALA A 141 -6.94 1.87 -23.87
CA ALA A 141 -8.34 2.18 -24.11
C ALA A 141 -8.69 3.49 -23.40
N LEU A 142 -8.19 4.60 -23.96
CA LEU A 142 -8.39 5.94 -23.43
C LEU A 142 -9.31 6.75 -24.35
N ASP A 143 -10.30 7.39 -23.74
CA ASP A 143 -11.23 8.29 -24.41
C ASP A 143 -11.01 9.75 -23.94
N GLN A 144 -11.70 10.70 -24.57
CA GLN A 144 -11.78 12.07 -24.09
C GLN A 144 -12.90 12.19 -23.07
N GLN A 145 -12.73 13.05 -22.07
CA GLN A 145 -13.77 13.34 -21.09
C GLN A 145 -15.04 13.85 -21.77
N SER A 146 -16.21 13.37 -21.31
CA SER A 146 -17.51 13.83 -21.79
C SER A 146 -17.64 15.35 -21.66
N PRO A 147 -18.08 16.08 -22.70
CA PRO A 147 -18.34 17.52 -22.63
C PRO A 147 -19.35 17.91 -21.53
N ASP A 148 -20.31 17.05 -21.23
CA ASP A 148 -21.32 17.29 -20.19
C ASP A 148 -20.69 17.25 -18.79
N ILE A 149 -19.77 16.33 -18.54
CA ILE A 149 -19.01 16.26 -17.30
C ILE A 149 -18.06 17.45 -17.19
N ALA A 150 -17.32 17.76 -18.26
CA ALA A 150 -16.41 18.90 -18.32
C ALA A 150 -17.12 20.22 -17.97
N MET A 151 -18.33 20.45 -18.50
CA MET A 151 -19.14 21.62 -18.21
C MET A 151 -19.50 21.71 -16.71
N GLY A 152 -19.62 20.58 -16.03
CA GLY A 152 -19.91 20.50 -14.59
C GLY A 152 -18.71 20.87 -13.70
N VAL A 153 -17.49 20.48 -14.07
CA VAL A 153 -16.30 20.43 -13.20
C VAL A 153 -15.14 21.33 -13.63
N ASP A 154 -15.14 21.87 -14.85
CA ASP A 154 -14.03 22.67 -15.38
C ASP A 154 -13.90 24.09 -14.80
N LYS A 155 -14.94 24.58 -14.14
CA LYS A 155 -14.94 25.88 -13.46
C LYS A 155 -15.36 25.72 -12.01
N ALA A 156 -14.63 26.39 -11.12
CA ALA A 156 -15.02 26.51 -9.72
C ALA A 156 -16.44 27.10 -9.58
N LEU A 157 -17.17 26.68 -8.55
CA LEU A 157 -18.55 27.15 -8.31
C LEU A 157 -18.60 28.65 -8.13
N GLU A 158 -17.64 29.23 -7.45
CA GLU A 158 -17.47 30.66 -7.19
C GLU A 158 -17.34 31.46 -8.50
N ALA A 159 -16.60 30.90 -9.47
CA ALA A 159 -16.46 31.49 -10.79
C ALA A 159 -17.77 31.46 -11.60
N LYS A 160 -18.54 30.37 -11.44
CA LYS A 160 -19.88 30.25 -12.08
C LYS A 160 -20.89 31.24 -11.50
N GLU A 161 -20.78 31.52 -10.20
CA GLU A 161 -21.69 32.43 -9.49
C GLU A 161 -21.24 33.91 -9.51
N ASN A 162 -20.12 34.23 -10.21
CA ASN A 162 -19.54 35.57 -10.29
C ASN A 162 -19.26 36.19 -8.90
N LYS A 163 -18.89 35.38 -7.93
CA LYS A 163 -18.61 35.84 -6.55
C LYS A 163 -17.19 36.33 -6.34
N MET A 164 -16.30 36.09 -7.28
CA MET A 164 -14.89 36.41 -7.22
C MET A 164 -14.43 37.14 -8.48
N THR A 165 -13.39 37.97 -8.38
CA THR A 165 -12.80 38.61 -9.54
C THR A 165 -11.95 37.64 -10.35
N ASP A 166 -11.79 37.91 -11.66
CA ASP A 166 -10.99 37.02 -12.56
C ASP A 166 -9.55 36.85 -12.10
N GLU A 167 -9.02 37.76 -11.30
CA GLU A 167 -7.67 37.71 -10.70
C GLU A 167 -7.61 36.88 -9.44
N GLU A 168 -8.73 36.63 -8.76
CA GLU A 168 -8.83 35.85 -7.53
C GLU A 168 -9.28 34.40 -7.79
N ILE A 169 -9.81 34.17 -8.97
CA ILE A 169 -10.27 32.85 -9.36
C ILE A 169 -9.13 32.15 -10.08
N GLU A 170 -8.52 31.21 -9.43
CA GLU A 170 -8.04 30.05 -10.18
C GLU A 170 -9.27 29.41 -10.83
N ALA A 171 -9.55 29.80 -12.09
CA ALA A 171 -10.75 29.36 -12.82
C ALA A 171 -10.75 27.85 -13.14
N ILE A 172 -9.81 27.13 -12.55
CA ILE A 172 -9.63 25.70 -12.68
C ILE A 172 -10.59 25.05 -11.67
N GLY A 173 -11.58 24.31 -12.16
CA GLY A 173 -12.42 23.47 -11.35
C GLY A 173 -11.63 22.27 -10.81
N ALA A 174 -12.22 21.52 -9.87
CA ALA A 174 -11.61 20.34 -9.27
C ALA A 174 -11.46 19.14 -10.23
N GLY A 175 -12.05 19.22 -11.43
CA GLY A 175 -12.05 18.12 -12.41
C GLY A 175 -13.06 17.01 -12.10
N ASP A 176 -13.50 16.89 -10.85
CA ASP A 176 -14.53 15.95 -10.39
C ASP A 176 -15.21 16.50 -9.14
N GLN A 177 -16.36 15.91 -8.80
CA GLN A 177 -17.01 16.13 -7.50
C GLN A 177 -16.27 15.35 -6.40
N GLY A 178 -16.27 15.83 -5.16
CA GLY A 178 -15.64 15.10 -4.09
C GLY A 178 -15.86 15.73 -2.71
N MET A 179 -15.58 14.91 -1.70
CA MET A 179 -15.48 15.33 -0.31
C MET A 179 -14.19 14.78 0.26
N MET A 180 -13.34 15.68 0.81
CA MET A 180 -12.01 15.35 1.30
C MET A 180 -12.04 15.22 2.82
N PHE A 181 -11.27 14.26 3.32
CA PHE A 181 -11.06 14.04 4.75
C PHE A 181 -9.57 14.14 5.04
N GLY A 182 -9.24 14.73 6.19
CA GLY A 182 -7.88 14.79 6.68
C GLY A 182 -7.76 14.10 8.05
N TYR A 183 -6.66 13.39 8.26
CA TYR A 183 -6.31 12.83 9.54
C TYR A 183 -4.81 12.96 9.79
N ALA A 184 -4.44 13.37 11.00
CA ALA A 184 -3.06 13.43 11.44
C ALA A 184 -2.97 13.05 12.93
N THR A 185 -1.85 12.44 13.32
CA THR A 185 -1.56 12.09 14.72
C THR A 185 -0.11 12.40 15.05
N ASN A 186 0.20 12.60 16.31
CA ASN A 186 1.56 12.84 16.79
C ASN A 186 2.29 11.56 17.22
N GLU A 187 1.86 10.41 16.75
CA GLU A 187 2.47 9.11 17.05
C GLU A 187 3.84 8.94 16.39
N THR A 188 4.05 9.63 15.27
CA THR A 188 5.32 9.64 14.53
C THR A 188 5.70 11.07 14.12
N PRO A 189 6.99 11.33 13.82
CA PRO A 189 7.44 12.62 13.33
C PRO A 189 6.78 13.05 12.01
N GLU A 190 6.31 12.08 11.22
CA GLU A 190 5.64 12.29 9.95
C GLU A 190 4.13 12.61 10.11
N TYR A 191 3.63 12.71 11.33
CA TYR A 191 2.23 12.87 11.69
C TYR A 191 1.32 11.76 11.17
N MET A 192 1.89 10.59 10.93
CA MET A 192 1.19 9.38 10.47
C MET A 192 0.94 8.42 11.64
N PRO A 193 -0.14 7.63 11.60
CA PRO A 193 -0.35 6.56 12.56
C PRO A 193 0.82 5.57 12.60
N TYR A 194 1.19 5.14 13.81
CA TYR A 194 2.39 4.33 14.03
C TYR A 194 2.43 3.02 13.23
N PRO A 195 1.34 2.21 13.13
CA PRO A 195 1.37 0.95 12.36
C PRO A 195 1.67 1.16 10.89
N ILE A 196 1.05 2.14 10.24
CA ILE A 196 1.26 2.37 8.80
C ILE A 196 2.64 2.98 8.52
N SER A 197 3.14 3.87 9.38
CA SER A 197 4.49 4.41 9.25
C SER A 197 5.54 3.31 9.32
N LEU A 198 5.39 2.35 10.25
CA LEU A 198 6.29 1.19 10.33
C LEU A 198 6.16 0.26 9.12
N ALA A 199 4.93 -0.02 8.69
CA ALA A 199 4.70 -0.86 7.51
C ALA A 199 5.37 -0.25 6.26
N HIS A 200 5.22 1.06 6.05
CA HIS A 200 5.92 1.76 4.95
C HIS A 200 7.44 1.67 5.06
N LYS A 201 8.01 1.88 6.25
CA LYS A 201 9.46 1.78 6.47
C LYS A 201 10.00 0.37 6.17
N LEU A 202 9.25 -0.67 6.51
CA LEU A 202 9.60 -2.05 6.19
C LEU A 202 9.56 -2.33 4.69
N ALA A 203 8.51 -1.90 4.00
CA ALA A 203 8.37 -2.05 2.55
C ALA A 203 9.48 -1.29 1.79
N LEU A 204 9.80 -0.06 2.22
CA LEU A 204 10.91 0.72 1.67
C LEU A 204 12.26 0.05 1.90
N GLN A 205 12.47 -0.56 3.07
CA GLN A 205 13.71 -1.29 3.37
C GLN A 205 13.85 -2.53 2.49
N LEU A 206 12.77 -3.30 2.26
CA LEU A 206 12.77 -4.43 1.32
C LEU A 206 13.18 -3.98 -0.09
N THR A 207 12.57 -2.92 -0.60
CA THR A 207 12.92 -2.34 -1.89
C THR A 207 14.39 -1.92 -1.95
N LYS A 208 14.88 -1.27 -0.89
CA LYS A 208 16.28 -0.81 -0.82
C LYS A 208 17.26 -1.98 -0.89
N VAL A 209 17.11 -3.00 -0.03
CA VAL A 209 18.06 -4.13 0.02
C VAL A 209 18.00 -4.99 -1.24
N ARG A 210 16.90 -4.97 -1.97
CA ARG A 210 16.80 -5.57 -3.31
C ARG A 210 17.57 -4.74 -4.33
N LYS A 211 17.30 -3.44 -4.43
CA LYS A 211 17.91 -2.57 -5.47
C LYS A 211 19.40 -2.34 -5.27
N ASP A 212 19.89 -2.28 -4.03
CA ASP A 212 21.33 -2.13 -3.76
C ASP A 212 22.10 -3.45 -3.83
N GLY A 213 21.40 -4.58 -4.06
CA GLY A 213 21.99 -5.90 -4.22
C GLY A 213 22.45 -6.55 -2.92
N THR A 214 22.04 -6.03 -1.75
CA THR A 214 22.30 -6.65 -0.43
C THR A 214 21.65 -8.02 -0.37
N LEU A 215 20.39 -8.14 -0.80
CA LEU A 215 19.66 -9.40 -0.90
C LEU A 215 19.26 -9.63 -2.36
N LYS A 216 20.18 -10.26 -3.10
CA LYS A 216 20.05 -10.44 -4.56
C LYS A 216 18.91 -11.36 -4.99
N TYR A 217 18.48 -12.23 -4.08
CA TYR A 217 17.40 -13.19 -4.34
C TYR A 217 16.00 -12.58 -4.24
N LEU A 218 15.88 -11.34 -3.78
CA LEU A 218 14.57 -10.67 -3.68
C LEU A 218 14.09 -10.22 -5.06
N ARG A 219 12.80 -10.45 -5.32
CA ARG A 219 12.08 -9.95 -6.47
C ARG A 219 11.24 -8.71 -6.11
N PRO A 220 10.67 -7.97 -7.09
CA PRO A 220 10.05 -6.67 -6.83
C PRO A 220 8.83 -6.68 -5.91
N ASP A 221 8.03 -7.76 -5.90
CA ASP A 221 6.82 -7.82 -5.09
C ASP A 221 7.11 -8.18 -3.63
N GLY A 222 6.46 -7.48 -2.72
CA GLY A 222 6.55 -7.74 -1.29
C GLY A 222 5.51 -6.96 -0.49
N LYS A 223 5.25 -7.47 0.71
CA LYS A 223 4.25 -6.92 1.62
C LYS A 223 4.75 -6.90 3.05
N SER A 224 4.41 -5.88 3.78
CA SER A 224 4.61 -5.76 5.21
C SER A 224 3.27 -5.56 5.92
N GLN A 225 3.11 -6.18 7.09
CA GLN A 225 1.99 -5.98 7.98
C GLN A 225 2.50 -5.72 9.38
N VAL A 226 1.97 -4.70 10.04
CA VAL A 226 2.33 -4.33 11.40
C VAL A 226 1.09 -4.20 12.26
N SER A 227 1.04 -4.96 13.36
CA SER A 227 -0.02 -4.87 14.37
C SER A 227 0.53 -4.24 15.66
N VAL A 228 -0.14 -3.21 16.14
CA VAL A 228 0.24 -2.46 17.35
C VAL A 228 -0.86 -2.56 18.38
N GLU A 229 -0.48 -2.84 19.63
CA GLU A 229 -1.37 -2.71 20.78
C GLU A 229 -1.35 -1.27 21.28
N TYR A 230 -2.56 -0.72 21.46
CA TYR A 230 -2.78 0.61 22.02
C TYR A 230 -3.28 0.53 23.45
N ASP A 231 -2.93 1.51 24.27
CA ASP A 231 -3.45 1.64 25.62
C ASP A 231 -4.88 2.24 25.65
N GLU A 232 -5.43 2.42 26.85
CA GLU A 232 -6.80 2.92 27.07
C GLU A 232 -6.99 4.37 26.55
N VAL A 233 -5.91 5.14 26.48
CA VAL A 233 -5.93 6.53 26.01
C VAL A 233 -5.53 6.69 24.55
N GLY A 234 -5.32 5.56 23.85
CA GLY A 234 -5.02 5.54 22.42
C GLY A 234 -3.55 5.77 22.06
N LYS A 235 -2.62 5.55 23.00
CA LYS A 235 -1.18 5.62 22.70
C LYS A 235 -0.63 4.25 22.33
N PRO A 236 0.31 4.18 21.35
CA PRO A 236 1.02 2.95 21.03
C PRO A 236 1.75 2.41 22.28
N LYS A 237 1.52 1.14 22.58
CA LYS A 237 2.09 0.47 23.77
C LYS A 237 3.18 -0.52 23.39
N ARG A 238 2.95 -1.35 22.39
CA ARG A 238 3.92 -2.32 21.89
C ARG A 238 3.56 -2.84 20.49
N LEU A 239 4.55 -3.37 19.82
CA LEU A 239 4.34 -4.19 18.62
C LEU A 239 3.78 -5.56 19.05
N GLU A 240 2.65 -5.94 18.49
CA GLU A 240 2.05 -7.26 18.73
C GLU A 240 2.54 -8.28 17.70
N ALA A 241 2.57 -7.89 16.42
CA ALA A 241 3.03 -8.73 15.34
C ALA A 241 3.60 -7.91 14.19
N VAL A 242 4.59 -8.49 13.51
CA VAL A 242 5.11 -8.02 12.22
C VAL A 242 5.11 -9.22 11.28
N VAL A 243 4.57 -9.04 10.07
CA VAL A 243 4.63 -10.03 8.99
C VAL A 243 5.32 -9.38 7.80
N LEU A 244 6.33 -10.05 7.27
CA LEU A 244 6.96 -9.71 6.00
C LEU A 244 6.74 -10.86 5.03
N SER A 245 6.33 -10.53 3.81
CA SER A 245 6.17 -11.46 2.71
C SER A 245 6.87 -10.86 1.50
N THR A 246 7.63 -11.67 0.78
CA THR A 246 8.38 -11.19 -0.38
C THR A 246 8.45 -12.27 -1.45
N GLN A 247 8.38 -11.84 -2.69
CA GLN A 247 8.73 -12.66 -3.84
C GLN A 247 10.26 -12.83 -3.87
N HIS A 248 10.74 -14.03 -4.18
CA HIS A 248 12.15 -14.38 -4.21
C HIS A 248 12.46 -15.42 -5.29
N ASP A 249 13.71 -15.70 -5.52
CA ASP A 249 14.16 -16.73 -6.45
C ASP A 249 13.76 -18.14 -5.96
N GLU A 250 13.61 -19.08 -6.89
CA GLU A 250 13.06 -20.41 -6.60
C GLU A 250 13.99 -21.29 -5.75
N ASP A 251 15.29 -21.03 -5.80
CA ASP A 251 16.32 -21.80 -5.11
C ASP A 251 16.62 -21.31 -3.67
N VAL A 252 15.89 -20.29 -3.21
CA VAL A 252 16.05 -19.72 -1.85
C VAL A 252 15.35 -20.58 -0.81
N THR A 253 16.10 -20.98 0.23
CA THR A 253 15.56 -21.79 1.31
C THR A 253 14.86 -20.93 2.38
N GLN A 254 13.99 -21.56 3.17
CA GLN A 254 13.33 -20.91 4.30
C GLN A 254 14.34 -20.36 5.34
N GLU A 255 15.46 -21.08 5.56
CA GLU A 255 16.51 -20.64 6.46
C GLU A 255 17.16 -19.34 5.98
N GLN A 256 17.44 -19.20 4.67
CA GLN A 256 18.01 -17.99 4.08
C GLN A 256 17.08 -16.78 4.16
N ILE A 257 15.78 -17.02 4.04
CA ILE A 257 14.80 -15.96 4.21
C ILE A 257 14.68 -15.54 5.70
N HIS A 258 14.97 -16.47 6.64
CA HIS A 258 14.92 -16.23 8.09
C HIS A 258 16.13 -15.47 8.67
N GLU A 259 17.28 -15.51 7.99
CA GLU A 259 18.48 -14.76 8.39
C GLU A 259 18.34 -13.26 8.11
#